data_c3b17e01c25ba6f89be199243e1d00b2
#
_entry.id   c3b17e01c25ba6f89be199243e1d00b2
#
_cell.length_a   1.000
_cell.length_b   1.000
_cell.length_c   1.000
_cell.angle_alpha   90.00
_cell.angle_beta   90.00
_cell.angle_gamma   90.00
#
_symmetry.space_group_name_H-M   'P 1'
#
loop_
_entity.id
_entity.type
_entity.pdbx_description
1 polymer ?
#
loop_
_entity_poly.entity_id
_entity_poly.type
_entity_poly.pdbx_seq_one_letter_code
_entity_poly.pdbx_strand_id
1 'polypeptide(L)' 'VWNHRVVKTGRHYGIHEAFYHEGDKFPHSITEDAMQPCGETVQELREDLERMLNALDEPVLKDEDF' A
#
# COMPACT_ATOMS: atom_id res chain seq x y z
N VAL A 1 11.27 4.57 -4.40
CA VAL A 1 10.34 5.16 -3.43
C VAL A 1 9.06 4.34 -3.40
N TRP A 2 8.54 4.10 -2.23
CA TRP A 2 7.31 3.32 -2.09
C TRP A 2 6.47 3.84 -0.93
N ASN A 3 5.19 3.51 -0.97
CA ASN A 3 4.30 3.72 0.17
C ASN A 3 3.21 2.64 0.17
N HIS A 4 2.40 2.64 1.21
CA HIS A 4 1.22 1.79 1.24
C HIS A 4 0.06 2.53 0.54
N ARG A 5 -0.70 1.79 -0.27
CA ARG A 5 -1.88 2.32 -0.93
C ARG A 5 -3.01 1.29 -0.87
N VAL A 6 -4.23 1.78 -0.81
CA VAL A 6 -5.40 0.90 -0.95
C VAL A 6 -5.54 0.54 -2.43
N VAL A 7 -5.69 -0.75 -2.70
CA VAL A 7 -5.89 -1.27 -4.05
C VAL A 7 -7.19 -2.07 -4.07
N LYS A 8 -8.04 -1.75 -5.03
CA LYS A 8 -9.25 -2.53 -5.28
C LYS A 8 -8.94 -3.64 -6.25
N THR A 9 -9.22 -4.88 -5.84
CA THR A 9 -9.04 -6.07 -6.65
C THR A 9 -10.39 -6.80 -6.70
N GLY A 10 -11.07 -6.73 -7.83
CA GLY A 10 -12.40 -7.28 -7.94
C GLY A 10 -13.36 -6.57 -6.98
N ARG A 11 -13.87 -7.31 -6.00
CA ARG A 11 -14.80 -6.77 -5.00
C ARG A 11 -14.14 -6.49 -3.66
N HIS A 12 -12.82 -6.66 -3.58
CA HIS A 12 -12.09 -6.53 -2.32
C HIS A 12 -11.15 -5.34 -2.36
N TYR A 13 -10.89 -4.80 -1.18
CA TYR A 13 -9.92 -3.74 -0.98
C TYR A 13 -8.83 -4.27 -0.07
N GLY A 14 -7.59 -4.00 -0.42
CA GLY A 14 -6.44 -4.41 0.39
C GLY A 14 -5.39 -3.32 0.41
N ILE A 15 -4.47 -3.43 1.36
CA ILE A 15 -3.32 -2.54 1.43
C ILE A 15 -2.17 -3.21 0.71
N HIS A 16 -1.62 -2.54 -0.31
CA HIS A 16 -0.48 -3.03 -1.07
C HIS A 16 0.67 -2.04 -0.93
N GLU A 17 1.87 -2.49 -1.21
CA GLU A 17 2.98 -1.57 -1.42
C GLU A 17 2.93 -1.10 -2.86
N ALA A 18 3.06 0.21 -3.04
CA ALA A 18 3.08 0.84 -4.35
C ALA A 18 4.45 1.46 -4.56
N PHE A 19 5.04 1.24 -5.74
CA PHE A 19 6.40 1.64 -6.07
C PHE A 19 6.38 2.74 -7.11
N TYR A 20 7.16 3.79 -6.87
CA TYR A 20 7.20 4.98 -7.70
C TYR A 20 8.60 5.20 -8.23
N HIS A 21 8.70 5.71 -9.45
CA HIS A 21 9.93 6.38 -9.86
C HIS A 21 10.01 7.70 -9.11
N GLU A 22 11.23 8.15 -8.85
CA GLU A 22 11.43 9.39 -8.12
C GLU A 22 10.72 10.55 -8.82
N GLY A 23 9.93 11.30 -8.06
CA GLY A 23 9.18 12.45 -8.57
C GLY A 23 7.82 12.13 -9.16
N ASP A 24 7.49 10.86 -9.36
CA ASP A 24 6.19 10.49 -9.92
C ASP A 24 5.11 10.52 -8.86
N LYS A 25 3.92 10.97 -9.25
CA LYS A 25 2.75 11.00 -8.37
C LYS A 25 1.93 9.71 -8.45
N PHE A 26 2.10 8.95 -9.52
CA PHE A 26 1.38 7.70 -9.73
C PHE A 26 2.38 6.53 -9.74
N PRO A 27 2.09 5.44 -9.03
CA PRO A 27 3.03 4.34 -8.96
C PRO A 27 3.14 3.61 -10.29
N HIS A 28 4.33 3.08 -10.57
CA HIS A 28 4.56 2.27 -11.78
C HIS A 28 4.25 0.79 -11.54
N SER A 29 4.20 0.36 -10.28
CA SER A 29 3.90 -1.04 -9.95
C SER A 29 3.39 -1.14 -8.52
N ILE A 30 2.73 -2.25 -8.23
CA ILE A 30 2.24 -2.59 -6.88
C ILE A 30 2.61 -4.03 -6.59
N THR A 31 2.57 -4.39 -5.31
CA THR A 31 2.70 -5.80 -4.92
C THR A 31 1.52 -6.59 -5.46
N GLU A 32 1.76 -7.86 -5.81
CA GLU A 32 0.72 -8.72 -6.34
C GLU A 32 -0.36 -9.00 -5.31
N ASP A 33 0.05 -9.26 -4.07
CA ASP A 33 -0.86 -9.58 -2.98
C ASP A 33 -0.90 -8.46 -1.95
N ALA A 34 -2.02 -8.39 -1.21
CA ALA A 34 -2.14 -7.47 -0.10
C ALA A 34 -1.11 -7.80 0.97
N MET A 35 -0.61 -6.75 1.61
CA MET A 35 0.40 -6.89 2.65
C MET A 35 -0.24 -7.13 4.01
N GLN A 36 0.41 -7.95 4.82
CA GLN A 36 0.07 -8.11 6.22
C GLN A 36 0.90 -7.13 7.05
N PRO A 37 0.31 -6.54 8.08
CA PRO A 37 1.11 -5.74 9.00
C PRO A 37 2.11 -6.64 9.72
N CYS A 38 3.34 -6.18 9.86
CA CYS A 38 4.39 -6.97 10.52
C CYS A 38 5.46 -6.07 11.10
N GLY A 39 6.27 -6.64 11.98
CA GLY A 39 7.41 -5.99 12.58
C GLY A 39 8.15 -6.98 13.46
N GLU A 40 9.41 -6.72 13.72
CA GLU A 40 10.22 -7.55 14.62
C GLU A 40 9.93 -7.25 16.09
N THR A 41 9.28 -6.12 16.37
CA THR A 41 8.85 -5.74 17.71
C THR A 41 7.41 -5.26 17.64
N VAL A 42 6.76 -5.18 18.79
CA VAL A 42 5.39 -4.64 18.85
C VAL A 42 5.36 -3.19 18.39
N GLN A 43 6.42 -2.42 18.71
CA GLN A 43 6.50 -1.03 18.28
C GLN A 43 6.60 -0.92 16.76
N GLU A 44 7.39 -1.77 16.13
CA GLU A 44 7.50 -1.79 14.66
C GLU A 44 6.18 -2.21 14.02
N LEU A 45 5.48 -3.16 14.62
CA LEU A 45 4.15 -3.56 14.14
C LEU A 45 3.18 -2.39 14.21
N ARG A 46 3.21 -1.62 15.31
CA ARG A 46 2.37 -0.44 15.46
C ARG A 46 2.66 0.58 14.35
N GLU A 47 3.94 0.84 14.09
CA GLU A 47 4.33 1.80 13.07
C GLU A 47 3.88 1.35 11.69
N ASP A 48 3.94 0.04 11.40
CA ASP A 48 3.48 -0.50 10.13
C ASP A 48 1.97 -0.32 9.98
N LEU A 49 1.22 -0.59 11.04
CA LEU A 49 -0.23 -0.38 11.05
C LEU A 49 -0.61 1.09 10.86
N GLU A 50 0.17 2.01 11.43
CA GLU A 50 -0.07 3.45 11.26
C GLU A 50 0.16 3.87 9.80
N ARG A 51 1.21 3.35 9.18
CA ARG A 51 1.47 3.63 7.75
C ARG A 51 0.35 3.08 6.89
N MET A 52 -0.15 1.88 7.22
CA MET A 52 -1.27 1.29 6.49
C MET A 52 -2.56 2.10 6.68
N LEU A 53 -2.79 2.60 7.89
CA LEU A 53 -3.96 3.44 8.16
C LEU A 53 -3.92 4.71 7.32
N ASN A 54 -2.75 5.32 7.18
CA ASN A 54 -2.59 6.53 6.38
C ASN A 54 -2.92 6.30 4.90
N ALA A 55 -2.78 5.07 4.42
CA ALA A 55 -3.11 4.74 3.03
C ALA A 55 -4.60 4.97 2.73
N LEU A 56 -5.47 4.92 3.73
CA LEU A 56 -6.90 5.15 3.54
C LEU A 56 -7.23 6.59 3.16
N ASP A 57 -6.30 7.51 3.40
CA ASP A 57 -6.49 8.93 3.07
C ASP A 57 -6.10 9.25 1.63
N GLU A 58 -5.48 8.28 0.94
CA GLU A 58 -5.06 8.45 -0.45
C GLU A 58 -6.10 7.85 -1.40
N PRO A 59 -6.14 8.29 -2.66
CA PRO A 59 -7.08 7.71 -3.62
C PRO A 59 -6.86 6.21 -3.79
N VAL A 60 -7.96 5.48 -3.98
CA VAL A 60 -7.93 4.04 -4.20
C VAL A 60 -7.34 3.77 -5.58
N LEU A 61 -6.37 2.86 -5.63
CA LEU A 61 -5.82 2.36 -6.88
C LEU A 61 -6.62 1.14 -7.34
N LYS A 62 -6.57 0.83 -8.63
CA LYS A 62 -7.20 -0.36 -9.18
C LYS A 62 -6.11 -1.27 -9.71
N ASP A 63 -6.18 -2.55 -9.36
CA ASP A 63 -5.16 -3.51 -9.80
C ASP A 63 -5.13 -3.64 -11.33
N GLU A 64 -6.26 -3.45 -11.99
CA GLU A 64 -6.35 -3.51 -13.45
C GLU A 64 -5.55 -2.43 -14.17
N ASP A 65 -5.12 -1.40 -13.46
CA ASP A 65 -4.31 -0.32 -14.03
C ASP A 65 -2.81 -0.64 -14.05
N PHE A 66 -2.43 -1.84 -13.58
CA PHE A 66 -1.01 -2.23 -13.48
C PHE A 66 -0.69 -3.48 -14.28
#